data_dba5734189d9652973ff89d280c78613
#
_entry.id   dba5734189d9652973ff89d280c78613
#
_cell.length_a   1.000
_cell.length_b   1.000
_cell.length_c   1.000
_cell.angle_alpha   90.00
_cell.angle_beta   90.00
_cell.angle_gamma   90.00
#
_symmetry.space_group_name_H-M   'P 1'
#
loop_
_entity.id
_entity.type
_entity.pdbx_description
1 polymer ?
#
loop_
_entity_poly.entity_id
_entity_poly.type
_entity_poly.pdbx_seq_one_letter_code
_entity_poly.pdbx_strand_id
1 'polypeptide(L)'
;MADDVGNLHSQSAEIGPVGLYLVKVVVGDVGTPGAPIVNLALTVDAPSGNVSGIAEITQAVQGGNHRFPVSGHIYHTGLGQDQLLVSLQGQFVYSVPPPAIGSFLANFRAGLAVDKTWNGHGGFDYLNTHIDNVPVKRV
;
A
#
# COMPACT_ATOMS: atom_id res chain seq x y z
N MET A 1 29.01 -10.04 9.27
CA MET A 1 28.63 -10.04 9.54
C MET A 1 28.66 -10.00 10.08
N ALA A 2 28.50 -9.59 10.41
CA ALA A 2 28.31 -9.54 10.85
C ALA A 2 28.22 -8.97 10.95
N ASP A 3 28.19 -8.74 10.94
CA ASP A 3 27.93 -8.29 11.09
C ASP A 3 27.54 -8.00 10.86
N ASP A 4 27.32 -8.08 10.51
CA ASP A 4 26.59 -7.84 10.35
C ASP A 4 25.73 -7.92 10.75
N VAL A 5 25.96 -8.52 10.90
CA VAL A 5 24.70 -8.44 11.41
C VAL A 5 24.55 -7.80 12.70
N GLY A 6 25.42 -7.81 13.49
CA GLY A 6 25.31 -7.28 14.77
C GLY A 6 24.81 -5.88 14.83
N ASN A 7 24.97 -5.14 13.82
CA ASN A 7 24.49 -3.78 13.84
C ASN A 7 23.50 -3.51 12.76
N LEU A 8 22.80 -4.52 12.39
CA LEU A 8 21.86 -4.35 11.32
C LEU A 8 20.89 -3.29 11.58
N HIS A 9 20.34 -3.26 12.76
CA HIS A 9 19.27 -2.39 12.99
C HIS A 9 19.65 -0.99 13.18
N SER A 10 20.75 -0.68 13.72
CA SER A 10 21.10 0.70 13.97
C SER A 10 21.45 1.45 12.72
N GLN A 11 21.80 0.77 11.68
CA GLN A 11 22.21 1.42 10.44
C GLN A 11 21.13 1.46 9.40
N SER A 12 20.10 0.70 9.57
CA SER A 12 19.07 0.62 8.55
C SER A 12 18.38 1.96 8.32
N ALA A 13 18.37 2.84 9.30
CA ALA A 13 17.73 4.14 9.13
C ALA A 13 18.46 4.99 8.09
N GLU A 14 19.76 4.83 7.95
CA GLU A 14 20.55 5.64 7.02
C GLU A 14 20.55 5.08 5.62
N ILE A 15 20.57 3.77 5.50
CA ILE A 15 20.67 3.12 4.19
C ILE A 15 19.34 2.52 3.75
N GLY A 16 18.31 2.78 4.49
CA GLY A 16 17.01 2.19 4.27
C GLY A 16 16.87 0.87 4.99
N PRO A 17 15.64 0.41 5.18
CA PRO A 17 15.38 -0.84 5.88
C PRO A 17 15.97 -2.03 5.14
N VAL A 18 16.48 -3.00 5.89
CA VAL A 18 17.01 -4.25 5.36
C VAL A 18 16.34 -5.40 6.09
N GLY A 19 16.29 -6.55 5.44
CA GLY A 19 15.64 -7.72 6.01
C GLY A 19 14.13 -7.57 6.01
N LEU A 20 13.50 -8.02 7.06
CA LEU A 20 12.05 -7.96 7.21
C LEU A 20 11.66 -6.74 8.02
N TYR A 21 10.76 -5.91 7.51
CA TYR A 21 10.33 -4.73 8.25
C TYR A 21 8.85 -4.44 8.03
N LEU A 22 8.29 -3.64 8.93
CA LEU A 22 6.89 -3.20 8.87
C LEU A 22 6.84 -1.74 8.47
N VAL A 23 5.83 -1.41 7.65
CA VAL A 23 5.60 -0.03 7.25
C VAL A 23 4.11 0.22 7.15
N LYS A 24 3.69 1.42 7.56
CA LYS A 24 2.30 1.88 7.41
C LYS A 24 2.30 3.12 6.56
N VAL A 25 1.44 3.14 5.55
CA VAL A 25 1.30 4.29 4.67
C VAL A 25 -0.17 4.60 4.43
N VAL A 26 -0.42 5.85 4.10
CA VAL A 26 -1.73 6.33 3.69
C VAL A 26 -1.63 6.76 2.24
N VAL A 27 -2.53 6.22 1.40
CA VAL A 27 -2.59 6.53 -0.02
C VAL A 27 -3.89 7.26 -0.28
N GLY A 28 -3.81 8.48 -0.77
CA GLY A 28 -5.00 9.23 -1.10
C GLY A 28 -4.88 10.71 -0.77
N ASP A 29 -5.87 11.46 -1.22
CA ASP A 29 -5.94 12.89 -0.96
C ASP A 29 -6.77 13.15 0.29
N VAL A 30 -6.09 13.16 1.43
CA VAL A 30 -6.75 13.26 2.74
C VAL A 30 -7.52 14.56 2.89
N GLY A 31 -7.10 15.62 2.20
CA GLY A 31 -7.76 16.91 2.30
C GLY A 31 -9.02 17.07 1.48
N THR A 32 -9.37 16.10 0.66
CA THR A 32 -10.54 16.19 -0.21
C THR A 32 -11.70 15.42 0.39
N PRO A 33 -12.79 16.10 0.78
CA PRO A 33 -13.96 15.42 1.37
C PRO A 33 -14.54 14.39 0.39
N GLY A 34 -14.87 13.21 0.91
CA GLY A 34 -15.47 12.15 0.12
C GLY A 34 -14.51 11.36 -0.74
N ALA A 35 -13.25 11.75 -0.82
CA ALA A 35 -12.26 10.98 -1.58
C ALA A 35 -11.94 9.67 -0.85
N PRO A 36 -11.79 8.55 -1.58
CA PRO A 36 -11.39 7.31 -0.94
C PRO A 36 -9.94 7.37 -0.49
N ILE A 37 -9.67 6.81 0.68
CA ILE A 37 -8.35 6.74 1.27
C ILE A 37 -8.03 5.29 1.54
N VAL A 38 -6.82 4.87 1.21
CA VAL A 38 -6.35 3.51 1.50
C VAL A 38 -5.27 3.59 2.57
N ASN A 39 -5.50 2.88 3.66
CA ASN A 39 -4.50 2.71 4.70
C ASN A 39 -3.87 1.33 4.52
N LEU A 40 -2.56 1.28 4.45
CA LEU A 40 -1.81 0.04 4.24
C LEU A 40 -0.92 -0.23 5.45
N ALA A 41 -1.01 -1.45 5.97
CA ALA A 41 -0.09 -1.94 6.98
C ALA A 41 0.63 -3.14 6.36
N LEU A 42 1.90 -2.97 6.04
CA LEU A 42 2.63 -3.90 5.21
C LEU A 42 3.83 -4.49 5.93
N THR A 43 4.08 -5.77 5.65
CA THR A 43 5.32 -6.45 6.00
C THR A 43 6.13 -6.59 4.72
N VAL A 44 7.36 -6.11 4.75
CA VAL A 44 8.24 -6.11 3.59
C VAL A 44 9.43 -7.02 3.85
N ASP A 45 9.67 -7.94 2.92
CA ASP A 45 10.87 -8.76 2.92
C ASP A 45 11.83 -8.13 1.90
N ALA A 46 12.76 -7.31 2.39
CA ALA A 46 13.62 -6.54 1.51
C ALA A 46 14.45 -7.42 0.55
N PRO A 47 15.05 -8.54 1.00
CA PRO A 47 15.84 -9.35 0.08
C PRO A 47 15.06 -9.89 -1.10
N SER A 48 13.83 -10.34 -0.89
CA SER A 48 13.02 -10.90 -1.98
C SER A 48 12.19 -9.85 -2.69
N GLY A 49 11.92 -8.72 -2.02
CA GLY A 49 10.99 -7.72 -2.53
C GLY A 49 9.53 -8.08 -2.30
N ASN A 50 9.24 -9.15 -1.60
CA ASN A 50 7.87 -9.56 -1.35
C ASN A 50 7.23 -8.69 -0.29
N VAL A 51 5.97 -8.33 -0.51
CA VAL A 51 5.19 -7.48 0.39
C VAL A 51 3.86 -8.16 0.66
N SER A 52 3.43 -8.15 1.90
CA SER A 52 2.11 -8.61 2.26
C SER A 52 1.59 -7.79 3.42
N GLY A 53 0.28 -7.76 3.59
CA GLY A 53 -0.30 -7.02 4.69
C GLY A 53 -1.79 -6.85 4.54
N ILE A 54 -2.28 -5.78 5.13
CA ILE A 54 -3.71 -5.46 5.17
C ILE A 54 -3.92 -4.08 4.56
N ALA A 55 -4.92 -3.99 3.70
CA ALA A 55 -5.41 -2.72 3.17
C ALA A 55 -6.76 -2.41 3.77
N GLU A 56 -6.98 -1.13 4.05
CA GLU A 56 -8.27 -0.66 4.51
C GLU A 56 -8.67 0.54 3.68
N ILE A 57 -9.74 0.40 2.92
CA ILE A 57 -10.31 1.50 2.14
C ILE A 57 -11.36 2.18 3.00
N THR A 58 -11.27 3.49 3.11
CA THR A 58 -12.28 4.28 3.79
C THR A 58 -12.81 5.35 2.85
N GLN A 59 -14.12 5.49 2.83
CA GLN A 59 -14.79 6.50 2.03
C GLN A 59 -16.10 6.87 2.71
N ALA A 60 -16.44 8.15 2.71
CA ALA A 60 -17.62 8.66 3.41
C ALA A 60 -18.89 8.42 2.59
N VAL A 61 -19.15 7.16 2.24
CA VAL A 61 -20.37 6.74 1.57
C VAL A 61 -20.82 5.43 2.20
N GLN A 62 -22.10 5.09 2.03
CA GLN A 62 -22.63 3.84 2.56
C GLN A 62 -21.92 2.66 1.90
N GLY A 63 -21.44 1.72 2.72
CA GLY A 63 -20.73 0.56 2.20
C GLY A 63 -19.37 0.88 1.62
N GLY A 64 -18.80 2.04 1.97
CA GLY A 64 -17.52 2.47 1.41
C GLY A 64 -16.28 1.97 2.13
N ASN A 65 -16.44 1.28 3.26
CA ASN A 65 -15.30 0.81 4.04
C ASN A 65 -15.06 -0.66 3.78
N HIS A 66 -13.80 -1.00 3.43
CA HIS A 66 -13.41 -2.38 3.13
C HIS A 66 -12.06 -2.65 3.74
N ARG A 67 -11.89 -3.84 4.32
CA ARG A 67 -10.62 -4.27 4.90
C ARG A 67 -10.32 -5.67 4.39
N PHE A 68 -9.11 -5.87 3.86
CA PHE A 68 -8.76 -7.13 3.21
C PHE A 68 -7.26 -7.30 3.13
N PRO A 69 -6.77 -8.54 2.97
CA PRO A 69 -5.34 -8.78 2.79
C PRO A 69 -4.88 -8.35 1.40
N VAL A 70 -3.64 -7.90 1.33
CA VAL A 70 -2.97 -7.57 0.08
C VAL A 70 -1.61 -8.23 0.03
N SER A 71 -1.12 -8.44 -1.18
CA SER A 71 0.23 -8.93 -1.41
C SER A 71 0.77 -8.28 -2.67
N GLY A 72 2.08 -8.29 -2.80
CA GLY A 72 2.70 -7.70 -3.97
C GLY A 72 4.20 -7.76 -3.93
N HIS A 73 4.81 -6.83 -4.65
CA HIS A 73 6.23 -6.85 -4.87
C HIS A 73 6.78 -5.44 -4.98
N ILE A 74 8.03 -5.28 -4.55
CA ILE A 74 8.76 -4.03 -4.68
C ILE A 74 9.82 -4.20 -5.76
N TYR A 75 9.89 -3.20 -6.65
CA TYR A 75 10.93 -3.11 -7.66
C TYR A 75 11.78 -1.88 -7.38
N HIS A 76 13.08 -1.99 -7.51
CA HIS A 76 13.98 -0.86 -7.36
C HIS A 76 14.20 -0.24 -8.73
N THR A 77 13.85 1.04 -8.87
CA THR A 77 13.98 1.71 -10.16
C THR A 77 15.38 2.21 -10.42
N GLY A 78 16.10 2.58 -9.35
CA GLY A 78 17.42 3.18 -9.49
C GLY A 78 17.39 4.60 -10.04
N LEU A 79 16.22 5.19 -10.19
CA LEU A 79 16.07 6.50 -10.82
C LEU A 79 15.42 7.49 -9.87
N GLY A 80 16.02 8.68 -9.77
CA GLY A 80 15.42 9.80 -9.08
C GLY A 80 15.16 9.54 -7.61
N GLN A 81 14.16 10.22 -7.09
CA GLN A 81 13.78 10.11 -5.69
C GLN A 81 12.82 8.95 -5.44
N ASP A 82 12.00 8.64 -6.43
CA ASP A 82 11.04 7.53 -6.31
C ASP A 82 11.77 6.23 -6.66
N GLN A 83 12.53 5.73 -5.70
CA GLN A 83 13.41 4.59 -5.93
C GLN A 83 12.71 3.25 -5.81
N LEU A 84 11.53 3.22 -5.21
CA LEU A 84 10.77 2.01 -5.00
C LEU A 84 9.47 2.07 -5.77
N LEU A 85 9.21 1.05 -6.55
CA LEU A 85 7.93 0.88 -7.22
C LEU A 85 7.23 -0.31 -6.58
N VAL A 86 6.10 -0.06 -5.94
CA VAL A 86 5.38 -1.06 -5.17
C VAL A 86 4.10 -1.42 -5.89
N SER A 87 3.92 -2.69 -6.16
CA SER A 87 2.72 -3.21 -6.82
C SER A 87 1.99 -4.10 -5.83
N LEU A 88 0.73 -3.78 -5.54
CA LEU A 88 -0.09 -4.52 -4.57
C LEU A 88 -1.38 -4.96 -5.22
N GLN A 89 -1.89 -6.10 -4.75
CA GLN A 89 -3.18 -6.61 -5.18
C GLN A 89 -3.87 -7.32 -4.04
N GLY A 90 -5.20 -7.35 -4.10
CA GLY A 90 -6.00 -8.03 -3.10
C GLY A 90 -7.42 -8.22 -3.60
N GLN A 91 -8.22 -8.88 -2.79
CA GLN A 91 -9.63 -9.13 -3.10
C GLN A 91 -10.46 -8.98 -1.84
N PHE A 92 -11.70 -8.54 -2.03
CA PHE A 92 -12.65 -8.46 -0.93
C PHE A 92 -14.04 -8.81 -1.45
N VAL A 93 -14.90 -9.24 -0.54
CA VAL A 93 -16.29 -9.54 -0.89
C VAL A 93 -17.08 -8.24 -0.86
N TYR A 94 -17.71 -7.94 -1.98
CA TYR A 94 -18.57 -6.77 -2.11
C TYR A 94 -20.04 -7.22 -2.12
N SER A 95 -20.84 -6.67 -1.21
CA SER A 95 -22.27 -6.94 -1.17
C SER A 95 -23.00 -5.83 -1.92
N VAL A 96 -23.84 -6.25 -2.86
CA VAL A 96 -24.58 -5.30 -3.70
C VAL A 96 -25.58 -4.55 -2.84
N PRO A 97 -25.69 -3.21 -2.97
CA PRO A 97 -26.65 -2.45 -2.16
C PRO A 97 -28.10 -2.81 -2.47
N PRO A 98 -28.98 -2.77 -1.45
CA PRO A 98 -30.41 -2.99 -1.69
C PRO A 98 -30.96 -1.97 -2.70
N PRO A 99 -32.00 -2.33 -3.48
CA PRO A 99 -32.80 -3.55 -3.38
C PRO A 99 -32.20 -4.77 -4.07
N ALA A 100 -31.07 -4.64 -4.72
CA ALA A 100 -30.43 -5.79 -5.34
C ALA A 100 -29.90 -6.75 -4.27
N ILE A 101 -29.75 -8.01 -4.65
CA ILE A 101 -29.29 -9.06 -3.76
C ILE A 101 -28.11 -9.75 -4.42
N GLY A 102 -27.06 -9.99 -3.63
CA GLY A 102 -25.92 -10.73 -4.12
C GLY A 102 -24.61 -10.17 -3.61
N SER A 103 -23.56 -10.93 -3.87
CA SER A 103 -22.20 -10.51 -3.55
C SER A 103 -21.26 -11.10 -4.57
N PHE A 104 -20.09 -10.50 -4.71
CA PHE A 104 -19.05 -11.00 -5.59
C PHE A 104 -17.67 -10.58 -5.06
N LEU A 105 -16.62 -11.22 -5.58
CA LEU A 105 -15.27 -10.84 -5.25
C LEU A 105 -14.86 -9.65 -6.09
N ALA A 106 -14.47 -8.58 -5.42
CA ALA A 106 -13.95 -7.39 -6.06
C ALA A 106 -12.43 -7.41 -5.98
N ASN A 107 -11.79 -6.97 -7.04
CA ASN A 107 -10.34 -6.90 -7.09
C ASN A 107 -9.86 -5.51 -6.71
N PHE A 108 -8.77 -5.48 -5.96
CA PHE A 108 -8.07 -4.25 -5.60
C PHE A 108 -6.67 -4.31 -6.17
N ARG A 109 -6.21 -3.21 -6.74
CA ARG A 109 -4.84 -3.06 -7.21
C ARG A 109 -4.34 -1.69 -6.83
N ALA A 110 -3.06 -1.61 -6.47
CA ALA A 110 -2.42 -0.34 -6.17
C ALA A 110 -1.01 -0.33 -6.72
N GLY A 111 -0.57 0.83 -7.15
CA GLY A 111 0.79 1.06 -7.59
C GLY A 111 1.32 2.29 -6.89
N LEU A 112 2.47 2.16 -6.23
CA LEU A 112 3.07 3.24 -5.47
C LEU A 112 4.49 3.49 -5.98
N ALA A 113 4.83 4.77 -6.16
CA ALA A 113 6.18 5.20 -6.49
C ALA A 113 6.66 6.02 -5.31
N VAL A 114 7.55 5.47 -4.51
CA VAL A 114 7.95 6.06 -3.24
C VAL A 114 9.46 6.07 -3.09
N ASP A 115 9.95 6.93 -2.21
CA ASP A 115 11.34 6.96 -1.84
C ASP A 115 11.63 5.91 -0.76
N LYS A 116 12.85 5.91 -0.23
CA LYS A 116 13.24 4.94 0.78
C LYS A 116 12.47 5.08 2.09
N THR A 117 11.87 6.23 2.32
CA THR A 117 11.07 6.47 3.51
C THR A 117 9.60 6.20 3.29
N TRP A 118 9.24 5.69 2.11
CA TRP A 118 7.87 5.34 1.73
C TRP A 118 6.96 6.56 1.60
N ASN A 119 7.51 7.67 1.13
CA ASN A 119 6.74 8.85 0.77
C ASN A 119 6.85 9.08 -0.74
N GLY A 120 5.75 9.40 -1.37
CA GLY A 120 5.74 9.64 -2.81
C GLY A 120 4.33 9.80 -3.32
N HIS A 121 4.05 9.16 -4.44
CA HIS A 121 2.75 9.22 -5.10
C HIS A 121 2.35 7.84 -5.57
N GLY A 122 1.05 7.66 -5.79
CA GLY A 122 0.55 6.40 -6.28
C GLY A 122 -0.89 6.48 -6.71
N GLY A 123 -1.46 5.30 -6.94
CA GLY A 123 -2.86 5.19 -7.33
C GLY A 123 -3.39 3.83 -6.97
N PHE A 124 -4.69 3.68 -7.10
CA PHE A 124 -5.34 2.40 -6.80
C PHE A 124 -6.67 2.28 -7.54
N ASP A 125 -7.07 1.03 -7.72
CA ASP A 125 -8.33 0.68 -8.37
C ASP A 125 -9.10 -0.31 -7.54
N TYR A 126 -10.41 -0.12 -7.45
CA TYR A 126 -11.32 -1.12 -6.92
C TYR A 126 -12.73 -0.80 -7.42
N LEU A 127 -13.51 -1.85 -7.68
CA LEU A 127 -14.85 -1.69 -8.24
C LEU A 127 -14.78 -0.80 -9.48
N ASN A 128 -15.57 0.29 -9.50
CA ASN A 128 -15.56 1.27 -10.60
C ASN A 128 -14.72 2.49 -10.28
N THR A 129 -13.93 2.44 -9.23
CA THR A 129 -13.13 3.57 -8.77
C THR A 129 -11.70 3.41 -9.27
N HIS A 130 -11.19 4.47 -9.90
CA HIS A 130 -9.80 4.57 -10.34
C HIS A 130 -9.24 5.89 -9.84
N ILE A 131 -8.21 5.82 -9.00
CA ILE A 131 -7.60 7.00 -8.42
C ILE A 131 -6.12 7.02 -8.82
N ASP A 132 -5.69 8.14 -9.37
CA ASP A 132 -4.33 8.33 -9.86
C ASP A 132 -3.65 9.51 -9.20
N ASN A 133 -2.35 9.43 -9.11
CA ASN A 133 -1.48 10.55 -8.75
C ASN A 133 -1.89 11.21 -7.44
N VAL A 134 -2.10 10.40 -6.42
CA VAL A 134 -2.40 10.88 -5.08
C VAL A 134 -1.20 10.67 -4.17
N PRO A 135 -1.09 11.45 -3.09
CA PRO A 135 0.04 11.31 -2.18
C PRO A 135 0.07 9.94 -1.50
N VAL A 136 1.28 9.45 -1.29
CA VAL A 136 1.57 8.30 -0.44
C VAL A 136 2.43 8.82 0.68
N LYS A 137 1.96 8.65 1.91
CA LYS A 137 2.68 9.16 3.07
C LYS A 137 2.83 8.07 4.12
N ARG A 138 4.04 7.95 4.62
CA ARG A 138 4.30 7.06 5.75
C ARG A 138 3.70 7.66 7.00
N VAL A 139 3.07 6.79 7.77
CA VAL A 139 2.44 7.18 9.04
C VAL A 139 3.44 7.08 10.19
#